data_deb17b035f12450dd996135b5a301a92
#
_entry.id   deb17b035f12450dd996135b5a301a92
#
_cell.length_a   1.000
_cell.length_b   1.000
_cell.length_c   1.000
_cell.angle_alpha   90.00
_cell.angle_beta   90.00
_cell.angle_gamma   90.00
#
_symmetry.space_group_name_H-M   'P 1'
#
loop_
_entity.id
_entity.type
_entity.pdbx_description
1 polymer ?
#
loop_
_entity_poly.entity_id
_entity_poly.type
_entity_poly.pdbx_seq_one_letter_code
_entity_poly.pdbx_strand_id
1 'polypeptide(L)' 'MKTPNPNQTAKQELINADVPEHLHKLVTGLIICITTEYDYRYEKAKEIVDYESLTLSDKDIKLANNKALSIIYKS' A
#
# COMPACT_ATOMS: atom_id res chain seq x y z
N MET A 1 -14.84 -9.31 -22.43
CA MET A 1 -14.50 -8.24 -21.49
C MET A 1 -13.17 -8.55 -20.83
N LYS A 2 -12.27 -7.60 -20.82
CA LYS A 2 -10.93 -7.84 -20.23
C LYS A 2 -11.00 -7.83 -18.72
N THR A 3 -10.39 -8.83 -18.10
CA THR A 3 -10.18 -8.82 -16.66
C THR A 3 -9.16 -7.75 -16.32
N PRO A 4 -9.43 -6.86 -15.34
CA PRO A 4 -8.46 -5.84 -14.98
C PRO A 4 -7.16 -6.45 -14.50
N ASN A 5 -6.07 -5.81 -14.90
CA ASN A 5 -4.75 -6.19 -14.39
C ASN A 5 -4.74 -5.92 -12.87
N PRO A 6 -4.26 -6.87 -12.03
CA PRO A 6 -4.23 -6.66 -10.58
C PRO A 6 -3.50 -5.38 -10.17
N ASN A 7 -2.43 -5.02 -10.90
CA ASN A 7 -1.70 -3.79 -10.60
C ASN A 7 -2.55 -2.55 -10.90
N GLN A 8 -3.34 -2.58 -11.96
CA GLN A 8 -4.24 -1.48 -12.30
C GLN A 8 -5.36 -1.34 -11.27
N THR A 9 -5.88 -2.46 -10.77
CA THR A 9 -6.93 -2.44 -9.76
C THR A 9 -6.39 -1.82 -8.46
N ALA A 10 -5.21 -2.23 -8.03
CA ALA A 10 -4.59 -1.68 -6.82
C ALA A 10 -4.33 -0.18 -6.98
N LYS A 11 -3.81 0.24 -8.13
CA LYS A 11 -3.55 1.65 -8.39
C LYS A 11 -4.85 2.45 -8.37
N GLN A 12 -5.92 1.91 -8.94
CA GLN A 12 -7.21 2.59 -8.95
C GLN A 12 -7.77 2.75 -7.54
N GLU A 13 -7.60 1.75 -6.69
CA GLU A 13 -8.03 1.85 -5.30
C GLU A 13 -7.27 2.94 -4.55
N LEU A 14 -5.97 3.06 -4.81
CA LEU A 14 -5.18 4.12 -4.20
C LEU A 14 -5.65 5.50 -4.64
N ILE A 15 -5.94 5.66 -5.92
CA ILE A 15 -6.46 6.93 -6.45
C ILE A 15 -7.80 7.25 -5.82
N ASN A 16 -8.71 6.26 -5.73
CA ASN A 16 -10.04 6.46 -5.17
C ASN A 16 -9.99 6.81 -3.69
N ALA A 17 -8.97 6.36 -2.98
CA ALA A 17 -8.78 6.64 -1.56
C ALA A 17 -8.01 7.94 -1.31
N ASP A 18 -7.72 8.72 -2.37
CA ASP A 18 -6.99 9.98 -2.27
C ASP A 18 -5.59 9.82 -1.68
N VAL A 19 -4.92 8.73 -2.03
CA VAL A 19 -3.55 8.50 -1.57
C VAL A 19 -2.59 9.33 -2.43
N PRO A 20 -1.76 10.21 -1.82
CA PRO A 20 -0.77 10.95 -2.59
C PRO A 20 0.16 10.01 -3.35
N GLU A 21 0.53 10.41 -4.56
CA GLU A 21 1.32 9.54 -5.43
C GLU A 21 2.64 9.10 -4.78
N HIS A 22 3.30 9.98 -4.05
CA HIS A 22 4.57 9.65 -3.41
C HIS A 22 4.43 8.63 -2.27
N LEU A 23 3.20 8.35 -1.82
CA LEU A 23 2.93 7.35 -0.80
C LEU A 23 2.39 6.04 -1.37
N HIS A 24 2.20 5.94 -2.69
CA HIS A 24 1.60 4.75 -3.30
C HIS A 24 2.39 3.48 -2.98
N LYS A 25 3.71 3.53 -3.09
CA LYS A 25 4.55 2.36 -2.81
C LYS A 25 4.44 1.93 -1.37
N LEU A 26 4.47 2.89 -0.44
CA LEU A 26 4.37 2.60 0.98
C LEU A 26 3.00 2.01 1.31
N VAL A 27 1.93 2.62 0.81
CA VAL A 27 0.57 2.12 1.06
C VAL A 27 0.39 0.72 0.48
N THR A 28 0.86 0.49 -0.74
CA THR A 28 0.79 -0.83 -1.35
C THR A 28 1.53 -1.87 -0.53
N GLY A 29 2.74 -1.53 -0.08
CA GLY A 29 3.52 -2.44 0.77
C GLY A 29 2.82 -2.75 2.08
N LEU A 30 2.22 -1.73 2.71
CA LEU A 30 1.49 -1.92 3.96
C LEU A 30 0.27 -2.83 3.76
N ILE A 31 -0.48 -2.63 2.68
CA ILE A 31 -1.63 -3.48 2.37
C ILE A 31 -1.20 -4.94 2.24
N ILE A 32 -0.13 -5.19 1.51
CA ILE A 32 0.39 -6.55 1.32
C ILE A 32 0.83 -7.14 2.66
N CYS A 33 1.54 -6.37 3.48
CA CYS A 33 2.01 -6.85 4.78
C CYS A 33 0.84 -7.23 5.70
N ILE A 34 -0.26 -6.48 5.64
CA ILE A 34 -1.40 -6.71 6.53
C ILE A 34 -2.27 -7.86 6.04
N THR A 35 -2.44 -7.98 4.71
CA THR A 35 -3.40 -8.91 4.13
C THR A 35 -2.80 -10.24 3.67
N THR A 36 -1.48 -10.32 3.53
CA THR A 36 -0.81 -11.52 3.03
C THR A 36 -0.26 -12.33 4.20
N GLU A 37 -0.44 -13.65 4.15
CA GLU A 37 0.19 -14.52 5.13
C GLU A 37 1.69 -14.50 4.93
N TYR A 38 2.42 -14.91 5.96
CA TYR A 38 3.88 -14.85 5.98
C TYR A 38 4.48 -15.71 4.86
N ASP A 39 4.95 -15.07 3.79
CA ASP A 39 5.62 -15.71 2.66
C ASP A 39 6.58 -14.71 2.01
N TYR A 40 7.13 -15.07 0.83
CA TYR A 40 8.11 -14.21 0.18
C TYR A 40 7.54 -12.84 -0.22
N ARG A 41 6.24 -12.75 -0.46
CA ARG A 41 5.60 -11.46 -0.78
C ARG A 41 5.58 -10.55 0.43
N TYR A 42 5.34 -11.12 1.60
CA TYR A 42 5.43 -10.39 2.86
C TYR A 42 6.84 -9.81 3.05
N GLU A 43 7.86 -10.64 2.84
CA GLU A 43 9.25 -10.19 2.99
C GLU A 43 9.58 -9.05 2.03
N LYS A 44 9.17 -9.17 0.77
CA LYS A 44 9.39 -8.12 -0.22
C LYS A 44 8.64 -6.84 0.13
N ALA A 45 7.40 -6.96 0.56
CA ALA A 45 6.60 -5.81 0.95
C ALA A 45 7.20 -5.11 2.16
N LYS A 46 7.69 -5.88 3.13
CA LYS A 46 8.34 -5.32 4.30
C LYS A 46 9.60 -4.53 3.93
N GLU A 47 10.39 -5.05 2.98
CA GLU A 47 11.56 -4.32 2.49
C GLU A 47 11.15 -2.99 1.89
N ILE A 48 10.09 -2.96 1.10
CA ILE A 48 9.58 -1.72 0.49
C ILE A 48 9.11 -0.76 1.57
N VAL A 49 8.36 -1.24 2.55
CA VAL A 49 7.89 -0.41 3.66
C VAL A 49 9.07 0.19 4.42
N ASP A 50 10.06 -0.62 4.76
CA ASP A 50 11.23 -0.15 5.48
C ASP A 50 12.00 0.89 4.68
N TYR A 51 12.21 0.63 3.39
CA TYR A 51 12.96 1.53 2.52
C TYR A 51 12.24 2.88 2.37
N GLU A 52 10.94 2.83 2.05
CA GLU A 52 10.16 4.05 1.86
C GLU A 52 10.06 4.87 3.15
N SER A 53 10.00 4.18 4.28
CA SER A 53 9.90 4.87 5.58
C SER A 53 11.15 5.65 5.93
N LEU A 54 12.31 5.30 5.37
CA LEU A 54 13.56 6.01 5.64
C LEU A 54 13.54 7.46 5.13
N THR A 55 12.79 7.71 4.06
CA THR A 55 12.79 9.03 3.39
C THR A 55 11.54 9.85 3.67
N LEU A 56 10.58 9.29 4.41
CA LEU A 56 9.31 9.96 4.67
C LEU A 56 9.24 10.47 6.11
N SER A 57 8.45 11.54 6.30
CA SER A 57 8.22 12.07 7.64
C SER A 57 7.25 11.16 8.41
N ASP A 58 7.24 11.30 9.74
CA ASP A 58 6.30 10.57 10.59
C ASP A 58 4.85 10.86 10.18
N LYS A 59 4.57 12.08 9.77
CA LYS A 59 3.25 12.49 9.33
C LYS A 59 2.83 11.70 8.08
N ASP A 60 3.74 11.56 7.12
CA ASP A 60 3.47 10.81 5.90
C ASP A 60 3.29 9.31 6.19
N ILE A 61 4.09 8.77 7.10
CA ILE A 61 3.98 7.36 7.49
C ILE A 61 2.62 7.10 8.15
N LYS A 62 2.19 7.98 9.03
CA LYS A 62 0.88 7.87 9.67
C LYS A 62 -0.25 7.96 8.66
N LEU A 63 -0.13 8.89 7.71
CA LEU A 63 -1.13 9.05 6.66
C LEU A 63 -1.20 7.79 5.81
N ALA A 64 -0.05 7.22 5.44
CA ALA A 64 0.00 6.00 4.66
C ALA A 64 -0.65 4.83 5.39
N ASN A 65 -0.38 4.70 6.70
CA ASN A 65 -1.02 3.67 7.53
C ASN A 65 -2.53 3.83 7.54
N ASN A 66 -3.02 5.04 7.76
CA ASN A 66 -4.45 5.31 7.80
C ASN A 66 -5.11 4.99 6.46
N LYS A 67 -4.46 5.36 5.36
CA LYS A 67 -5.00 5.08 4.03
C LYS A 67 -5.01 3.58 3.73
N ALA A 68 -3.94 2.86 4.12
CA ALA A 68 -3.89 1.42 3.92
C ALA A 68 -5.02 0.72 4.68
N LEU A 69 -5.22 1.07 5.94
CA LEU A 69 -6.29 0.50 6.74
C LEU A 69 -7.67 0.83 6.18
N SER A 70 -7.84 2.06 5.71
CA SER A 70 -9.10 2.49 5.10
C SER A 70 -9.43 1.65 3.86
N ILE A 71 -8.45 1.37 3.02
CA ILE A 71 -8.64 0.56 1.83
C ILE A 71 -9.00 -0.89 2.21
N ILE A 72 -8.28 -1.46 3.18
CA ILE A 72 -8.50 -2.84 3.62
C ILE A 72 -9.89 -3.01 4.22
N TYR A 73 -10.29 -2.11 5.10
CA TYR A 73 -11.55 -2.26 5.83
C TYR A 73 -12.76 -1.73 5.07
N LYS A 74 -12.54 -1.02 3.98
CA LYS A 74 -13.63 -0.51 3.15
C LYS A 74 -14.27 -1.62 2.31
N SER A 75 -13.50 -2.62 1.97
CA SER A 75 -14.04 -3.76 1.18
C SER A 75 -14.59 -4.87 2.10
#